data_1e562314d5cf0667dee5c4ea395937b2
#
_entry.id   1e562314d5cf0667dee5c4ea395937b2
#
_cell.length_a   1.000
_cell.length_b   1.000
_cell.length_c   1.000
_cell.angle_alpha   90.00
_cell.angle_beta   90.00
_cell.angle_gamma   90.00
#
_symmetry.space_group_name_H-M   'P 1'
#
loop_
_entity.id
_entity.type
_entity.pdbx_description
1 polymer ?
#
loop_
_entity_poly.entity_id
_entity_poly.type
_entity_poly.pdbx_seq_one_letter_code
_entity_poly.pdbx_strand_id
1 'polypeptide(L)'
;MEEEVELAQRIRKGDRKALEKLTRANLRFVVSVAKQYQNHGLSLPDLINEGNLGLIKAAEKFDETRGFKFISYAVWWIRQSILQAIAEQSRIVRLPLNQVGSVNKIIKVQHQLEQVNERRPSVDEIAAIVDLPEDKIEDALKVNTRHVSVDAPFSDGEENSLLDVLPDDDSPMADDELVMESLRNEINRALLTLSERERHIIEAFFGINQPEMTLEEIGEKFGLTRERVRQIKEKAIRRLRHNTKNKLLKSYLGK
;
A
#
# COMPACT_ATOMS: atom_id res chain seq x y z
N MET A 1 -8.35 -49.98 -4.48
CA MET A 1 -6.98 -49.94 -5.02
C MET A 1 -6.95 -50.27 -6.51
N GLU A 2 -7.51 -51.42 -6.91
CA GLU A 2 -7.56 -51.81 -8.35
C GLU A 2 -8.28 -50.80 -9.23
N GLU A 3 -9.43 -50.27 -8.80
CA GLU A 3 -10.14 -49.21 -9.51
C GLU A 3 -9.35 -47.90 -9.63
N GLU A 4 -8.55 -47.53 -8.58
CA GLU A 4 -7.70 -46.33 -8.64
C GLU A 4 -6.59 -46.48 -9.68
N VAL A 5 -6.00 -47.68 -9.79
CA VAL A 5 -4.98 -48.00 -10.78
C VAL A 5 -5.56 -47.96 -12.21
N GLU A 6 -6.73 -48.56 -12.42
CA GLU A 6 -7.41 -48.52 -13.72
C GLU A 6 -7.74 -47.08 -14.14
N LEU A 7 -8.29 -46.27 -13.22
CA LEU A 7 -8.61 -44.88 -13.50
C LEU A 7 -7.34 -44.07 -13.79
N ALA A 8 -6.24 -44.28 -13.03
CA ALA A 8 -4.97 -43.61 -13.27
C ALA A 8 -4.39 -43.93 -14.66
N GLN A 9 -4.43 -45.18 -15.11
CA GLN A 9 -4.00 -45.57 -16.45
C GLN A 9 -4.83 -44.91 -17.54
N ARG A 10 -6.14 -44.77 -17.34
CA ARG A 10 -7.04 -44.09 -18.29
C ARG A 10 -6.78 -42.59 -18.32
N ILE A 11 -6.49 -41.97 -17.18
CA ILE A 11 -6.14 -40.53 -17.08
C ILE A 11 -4.86 -40.26 -17.88
N ARG A 12 -3.83 -41.12 -17.77
CA ARG A 12 -2.60 -40.99 -18.58
C ARG A 12 -2.86 -41.02 -20.08
N LYS A 13 -3.92 -41.73 -20.52
CA LYS A 13 -4.36 -41.77 -21.93
C LYS A 13 -5.24 -40.58 -22.33
N GLY A 14 -5.46 -39.62 -21.43
CA GLY A 14 -6.24 -38.40 -21.68
C GLY A 14 -7.75 -38.55 -21.45
N ASP A 15 -8.21 -39.59 -20.75
CA ASP A 15 -9.64 -39.82 -20.48
C ASP A 15 -10.15 -38.87 -19.38
N ARG A 16 -10.88 -37.81 -19.81
CA ARG A 16 -11.48 -36.82 -18.91
C ARG A 16 -12.56 -37.42 -17.99
N LYS A 17 -13.29 -38.43 -18.42
CA LYS A 17 -14.32 -39.08 -17.59
C LYS A 17 -13.70 -39.86 -16.44
N ALA A 18 -12.54 -40.48 -16.66
CA ALA A 18 -11.79 -41.14 -15.60
C ALA A 18 -11.25 -40.14 -14.57
N LEU A 19 -10.76 -38.96 -15.03
CA LEU A 19 -10.32 -37.86 -14.18
C LEU A 19 -11.47 -37.34 -13.30
N GLU A 20 -12.64 -37.10 -13.92
CA GLU A 20 -13.84 -36.64 -13.20
C GLU A 20 -14.28 -37.66 -12.14
N LYS A 21 -14.30 -38.95 -12.47
CA LYS A 21 -14.69 -40.02 -11.54
C LYS A 21 -13.74 -40.08 -10.33
N LEU A 22 -12.43 -40.04 -10.58
CA LEU A 22 -11.42 -40.07 -9.50
C LEU A 22 -11.48 -38.84 -8.59
N THR A 23 -11.59 -37.64 -9.16
CA THR A 23 -11.71 -36.40 -8.41
C THR A 23 -12.98 -36.34 -7.61
N ARG A 24 -14.14 -36.65 -8.20
CA ARG A 24 -15.46 -36.66 -7.57
C ARG A 24 -15.51 -37.59 -6.34
N ALA A 25 -14.89 -38.76 -6.41
CA ALA A 25 -14.83 -39.70 -5.30
C ALA A 25 -14.04 -39.17 -4.10
N ASN A 26 -13.11 -38.21 -4.30
CA ASN A 26 -12.21 -37.69 -3.28
C ASN A 26 -12.54 -36.26 -2.81
N LEU A 27 -13.60 -35.60 -3.30
CA LEU A 27 -13.99 -34.23 -2.90
C LEU A 27 -14.22 -34.09 -1.39
N ARG A 28 -14.81 -35.12 -0.76
CA ARG A 28 -15.03 -35.10 0.72
C ARG A 28 -13.73 -35.01 1.51
N PHE A 29 -12.67 -35.61 0.98
CA PHE A 29 -11.35 -35.53 1.60
C PHE A 29 -10.78 -34.11 1.49
N VAL A 30 -10.94 -33.43 0.34
CA VAL A 30 -10.53 -32.03 0.18
C VAL A 30 -11.20 -31.14 1.20
N VAL A 31 -12.51 -31.31 1.45
CA VAL A 31 -13.24 -30.56 2.46
C VAL A 31 -12.64 -30.75 3.86
N SER A 32 -12.26 -31.99 4.22
CA SER A 32 -11.64 -32.26 5.52
C SER A 32 -10.27 -31.60 5.69
N VAL A 33 -9.48 -31.52 4.60
CA VAL A 33 -8.19 -30.84 4.61
C VAL A 33 -8.39 -29.32 4.63
N ALA A 34 -9.30 -28.76 3.83
CA ALA A 34 -9.59 -27.33 3.76
C ALA A 34 -10.06 -26.75 5.12
N LYS A 35 -10.84 -27.53 5.89
CA LYS A 35 -11.25 -27.13 7.25
C LYS A 35 -10.09 -26.85 8.20
N GLN A 36 -8.93 -27.47 8.01
CA GLN A 36 -7.74 -27.23 8.84
C GLN A 36 -7.11 -25.84 8.60
N TYR A 37 -7.44 -25.22 7.45
CA TYR A 37 -6.92 -23.92 7.04
C TYR A 37 -7.94 -22.78 7.13
N GLN A 38 -9.06 -22.98 7.84
CA GLN A 38 -10.02 -21.91 8.11
C GLN A 38 -9.38 -20.77 8.91
N ASN A 39 -9.93 -19.57 8.77
CA ASN A 39 -9.49 -18.35 9.48
C ASN A 39 -8.09 -17.83 9.08
N HIS A 40 -7.57 -18.25 7.93
CA HIS A 40 -6.29 -17.74 7.40
C HIS A 40 -6.47 -16.67 6.31
N GLY A 41 -7.63 -15.99 6.27
CA GLY A 41 -7.89 -14.88 5.36
C GLY A 41 -8.64 -15.26 4.07
N LEU A 42 -8.97 -16.55 3.86
CA LEU A 42 -9.82 -17.02 2.76
C LEU A 42 -11.08 -17.69 3.31
N SER A 43 -12.17 -17.59 2.55
CA SER A 43 -13.42 -18.28 2.87
C SER A 43 -13.29 -19.81 2.70
N LEU A 44 -14.07 -20.59 3.44
CA LEU A 44 -14.04 -22.06 3.29
C LEU A 44 -14.37 -22.54 1.87
N PRO A 45 -15.36 -21.97 1.16
CA PRO A 45 -15.60 -22.32 -0.24
C PRO A 45 -14.39 -22.09 -1.15
N ASP A 46 -13.66 -20.98 -0.98
CA ASP A 46 -12.47 -20.67 -1.77
C ASP A 46 -11.34 -21.68 -1.48
N LEU A 47 -11.12 -22.01 -0.20
CA LEU A 47 -10.15 -23.03 0.19
C LEU A 47 -10.47 -24.41 -0.39
N ILE A 48 -11.76 -24.78 -0.47
CA ILE A 48 -12.20 -26.04 -1.09
C ILE A 48 -11.96 -26.00 -2.60
N ASN A 49 -12.26 -24.88 -3.27
CA ASN A 49 -12.04 -24.74 -4.71
C ASN A 49 -10.55 -24.85 -5.06
N GLU A 50 -9.70 -24.15 -4.33
CA GLU A 50 -8.24 -24.23 -4.51
C GLU A 50 -7.70 -25.65 -4.18
N GLY A 51 -8.25 -26.29 -3.14
CA GLY A 51 -7.94 -27.66 -2.82
C GLY A 51 -8.35 -28.64 -3.92
N ASN A 52 -9.50 -28.41 -4.57
CA ASN A 52 -9.95 -29.21 -5.72
C ASN A 52 -9.02 -29.04 -6.94
N LEU A 53 -8.50 -27.82 -7.19
CA LEU A 53 -7.46 -27.62 -8.22
C LEU A 53 -6.20 -28.42 -7.91
N GLY A 54 -5.80 -28.44 -6.63
CA GLY A 54 -4.69 -29.29 -6.17
C GLY A 54 -4.96 -30.79 -6.39
N LEU A 55 -6.18 -31.24 -6.10
CA LEU A 55 -6.60 -32.62 -6.31
C LEU A 55 -6.56 -33.03 -7.81
N ILE A 56 -7.00 -32.15 -8.72
CA ILE A 56 -6.94 -32.37 -10.16
C ILE A 56 -5.48 -32.50 -10.63
N LYS A 57 -4.60 -31.56 -10.21
CA LYS A 57 -3.17 -31.66 -10.52
C LYS A 57 -2.52 -32.93 -9.98
N ALA A 58 -2.96 -33.38 -8.80
CA ALA A 58 -2.50 -34.65 -8.24
C ALA A 58 -2.94 -35.85 -9.10
N ALA A 59 -4.20 -35.88 -9.58
CA ALA A 59 -4.73 -36.95 -10.41
C ALA A 59 -4.01 -37.07 -11.76
N GLU A 60 -3.63 -35.93 -12.37
CA GLU A 60 -2.86 -35.90 -13.62
C GLU A 60 -1.42 -36.41 -13.47
N LYS A 61 -0.81 -36.21 -12.29
CA LYS A 61 0.59 -36.54 -12.01
C LYS A 61 0.77 -37.83 -11.21
N PHE A 62 -0.31 -38.49 -10.85
CA PHE A 62 -0.26 -39.69 -10.04
C PHE A 62 0.36 -40.85 -10.80
N ASP A 63 1.28 -41.58 -10.14
CA ASP A 63 1.97 -42.73 -10.64
C ASP A 63 1.54 -43.98 -9.87
N GLU A 64 0.70 -44.81 -10.51
CA GLU A 64 0.15 -46.04 -9.95
C GLU A 64 1.19 -47.13 -9.74
N THR A 65 2.35 -47.07 -10.42
CA THR A 65 3.40 -48.11 -10.33
C THR A 65 4.09 -48.13 -8.96
N ARG A 66 3.98 -47.06 -8.21
CA ARG A 66 4.62 -46.91 -6.89
C ARG A 66 3.89 -47.64 -5.74
N GLY A 67 2.72 -48.22 -5.99
CA GLY A 67 1.99 -49.02 -5.01
C GLY A 67 1.35 -48.25 -3.84
N PHE A 68 1.36 -46.91 -3.83
CA PHE A 68 0.72 -46.08 -2.82
C PHE A 68 -0.73 -45.73 -3.17
N LYS A 69 -1.57 -45.51 -2.16
CA LYS A 69 -2.94 -45.00 -2.38
C LYS A 69 -2.90 -43.58 -2.93
N PHE A 70 -3.82 -43.28 -3.85
CA PHE A 70 -3.95 -41.93 -4.45
C PHE A 70 -4.05 -40.84 -3.42
N ILE A 71 -4.85 -40.98 -2.36
CA ILE A 71 -5.03 -40.00 -1.28
C ILE A 71 -3.72 -39.62 -0.61
N SER A 72 -2.81 -40.58 -0.38
CA SER A 72 -1.50 -40.30 0.27
C SER A 72 -0.61 -39.37 -0.55
N TYR A 73 -0.74 -39.45 -1.88
CA TYR A 73 -0.06 -38.52 -2.80
C TYR A 73 -0.82 -37.22 -2.96
N ALA A 74 -2.14 -37.26 -3.11
CA ALA A 74 -2.98 -36.10 -3.35
C ALA A 74 -2.96 -35.08 -2.20
N VAL A 75 -2.81 -35.53 -0.94
CA VAL A 75 -2.78 -34.64 0.24
C VAL A 75 -1.71 -33.55 0.12
N TRP A 76 -0.55 -33.86 -0.47
CA TRP A 76 0.54 -32.91 -0.67
C TRP A 76 0.18 -31.82 -1.67
N TRP A 77 -0.45 -32.19 -2.78
CA TRP A 77 -0.91 -31.26 -3.80
C TRP A 77 -2.06 -30.37 -3.31
N ILE A 78 -3.01 -30.97 -2.57
CA ILE A 78 -4.12 -30.23 -1.96
C ILE A 78 -3.59 -29.19 -1.00
N ARG A 79 -2.69 -29.57 -0.07
CA ARG A 79 -2.07 -28.65 0.88
C ARG A 79 -1.28 -27.55 0.18
N GLN A 80 -0.47 -27.93 -0.81
CA GLN A 80 0.35 -26.97 -1.56
C GLN A 80 -0.53 -25.94 -2.27
N SER A 81 -1.62 -26.37 -2.92
CA SER A 81 -2.54 -25.47 -3.61
C SER A 81 -3.23 -24.52 -2.64
N ILE A 82 -3.73 -25.03 -1.50
CA ILE A 82 -4.37 -24.23 -0.46
C ILE A 82 -3.37 -23.21 0.13
N LEU A 83 -2.16 -23.61 0.50
CA LEU A 83 -1.15 -22.71 1.06
C LEU A 83 -0.71 -21.64 0.06
N GLN A 84 -0.60 -22.00 -1.22
CA GLN A 84 -0.30 -21.05 -2.28
C GLN A 84 -1.44 -20.04 -2.44
N ALA A 85 -2.69 -20.48 -2.44
CA ALA A 85 -3.85 -19.60 -2.54
C ALA A 85 -3.94 -18.63 -1.33
N ILE A 86 -3.71 -19.13 -0.11
CA ILE A 86 -3.63 -18.29 1.08
C ILE A 86 -2.52 -17.23 0.93
N ALA A 87 -1.34 -17.62 0.50
CA ALA A 87 -0.23 -16.69 0.33
C ALA A 87 -0.49 -15.60 -0.73
N GLU A 88 -1.26 -15.93 -1.78
CA GLU A 88 -1.52 -15.03 -2.90
C GLU A 88 -2.79 -14.17 -2.74
N GLN A 89 -3.83 -14.69 -2.07
CA GLN A 89 -5.18 -14.11 -2.10
C GLN A 89 -5.70 -13.68 -0.72
N SER A 90 -5.04 -14.06 0.39
CA SER A 90 -5.55 -13.75 1.74
C SER A 90 -5.38 -12.28 2.15
N ARG A 91 -4.56 -11.51 1.43
CA ARG A 91 -4.28 -10.11 1.73
C ARG A 91 -4.98 -9.18 0.75
N ILE A 92 -5.50 -8.06 1.23
CA ILE A 92 -6.08 -7.00 0.39
C ILE A 92 -5.04 -6.47 -0.60
N VAL A 93 -3.82 -6.20 -0.11
CA VAL A 93 -2.68 -5.86 -0.97
C VAL A 93 -1.84 -7.12 -1.17
N ARG A 94 -1.82 -7.63 -2.41
CA ARG A 94 -1.07 -8.84 -2.77
C ARG A 94 0.43 -8.65 -2.58
N LEU A 95 1.07 -9.62 -1.95
CA LEU A 95 2.53 -9.71 -1.82
C LEU A 95 3.10 -10.81 -2.72
N PRO A 96 4.30 -10.64 -3.30
CA PRO A 96 5.03 -11.70 -3.97
C PRO A 96 5.32 -12.87 -3.02
N LEU A 97 5.26 -14.11 -3.52
CA LEU A 97 5.49 -15.33 -2.71
C LEU A 97 6.84 -15.33 -1.98
N ASN A 98 7.87 -14.78 -2.62
CA ASN A 98 9.20 -14.66 -2.00
C ASN A 98 9.17 -13.79 -0.74
N GLN A 99 8.43 -12.67 -0.77
CA GLN A 99 8.27 -11.80 0.39
C GLN A 99 7.44 -12.47 1.50
N VAL A 100 6.35 -13.16 1.12
CA VAL A 100 5.54 -13.92 2.09
C VAL A 100 6.39 -14.96 2.81
N GLY A 101 7.25 -15.67 2.07
CA GLY A 101 8.19 -16.65 2.65
C GLY A 101 9.16 -16.01 3.64
N SER A 102 9.74 -14.86 3.30
CA SER A 102 10.66 -14.10 4.17
C SER A 102 9.94 -13.60 5.43
N VAL A 103 8.76 -12.99 5.27
CA VAL A 103 7.93 -12.51 6.40
C VAL A 103 7.61 -13.64 7.37
N ASN A 104 7.14 -14.79 6.86
CA ASN A 104 6.83 -15.95 7.70
C ASN A 104 8.06 -16.48 8.46
N LYS A 105 9.24 -16.50 7.82
CA LYS A 105 10.50 -16.88 8.46
C LYS A 105 10.86 -15.93 9.59
N ILE A 106 10.77 -14.61 9.35
CA ILE A 106 11.06 -13.56 10.33
C ILE A 106 10.12 -13.67 11.54
N ILE A 107 8.80 -13.80 11.30
CA ILE A 107 7.80 -13.93 12.37
C ILE A 107 8.07 -15.17 13.23
N LYS A 108 8.41 -16.30 12.59
CA LYS A 108 8.73 -17.54 13.31
C LYS A 108 9.93 -17.35 14.24
N VAL A 109 10.99 -16.72 13.76
CA VAL A 109 12.20 -16.43 14.56
C VAL A 109 11.90 -15.42 15.66
N GLN A 110 11.10 -14.37 15.35
CA GLN A 110 10.65 -13.41 16.36
C GLN A 110 9.94 -14.10 17.52
N HIS A 111 8.95 -14.96 17.25
CA HIS A 111 8.25 -15.70 18.30
C HIS A 111 9.16 -16.64 19.10
N GLN A 112 10.13 -17.28 18.44
CA GLN A 112 11.10 -18.12 19.15
C GLN A 112 11.97 -17.31 20.11
N LEU A 113 12.45 -16.14 19.65
CA LEU A 113 13.25 -15.25 20.51
C LEU A 113 12.41 -14.61 21.63
N GLU A 114 11.16 -14.26 21.38
CA GLU A 114 10.24 -13.77 22.41
C GLU A 114 10.03 -14.80 23.53
N GLN A 115 9.91 -16.08 23.18
CA GLN A 115 9.77 -17.15 24.16
C GLN A 115 11.03 -17.37 25.01
N VAL A 116 12.22 -17.17 24.41
CA VAL A 116 13.50 -17.37 25.09
C VAL A 116 13.88 -16.16 25.92
N ASN A 117 13.68 -14.96 25.41
CA ASN A 117 14.15 -13.71 26.02
C ASN A 117 13.08 -13.04 26.90
N GLU A 118 11.85 -13.54 26.92
CA GLU A 118 10.67 -12.95 27.61
C GLU A 118 10.43 -11.46 27.27
N ARG A 119 10.99 -10.98 26.15
CA ARG A 119 10.83 -9.63 25.58
C ARG A 119 10.82 -9.66 24.06
N ARG A 120 10.32 -8.58 23.45
CA ARG A 120 10.42 -8.42 22.01
C ARG A 120 11.88 -8.33 21.56
N PRO A 121 12.32 -9.13 20.58
CA PRO A 121 13.67 -9.08 20.05
C PRO A 121 13.90 -7.80 19.24
N SER A 122 15.15 -7.33 19.20
CA SER A 122 15.58 -6.24 18.32
C SER A 122 15.74 -6.75 16.87
N VAL A 123 15.77 -5.79 15.92
CA VAL A 123 15.98 -6.13 14.50
C VAL A 123 17.33 -6.84 14.30
N ASP A 124 18.37 -6.40 15.02
CA ASP A 124 19.72 -6.99 14.98
C ASP A 124 19.73 -8.45 15.45
N GLU A 125 19.00 -8.76 16.54
CA GLU A 125 18.88 -10.11 17.06
C GLU A 125 18.18 -11.06 16.06
N ILE A 126 17.18 -10.55 15.33
CA ILE A 126 16.51 -11.32 14.29
C ILE A 126 17.44 -11.49 13.08
N ALA A 127 18.18 -10.43 12.69
CA ALA A 127 19.12 -10.44 11.58
C ALA A 127 20.21 -11.50 11.76
N ALA A 128 20.75 -11.62 12.97
CA ALA A 128 21.77 -12.61 13.30
C ALA A 128 21.33 -14.07 13.07
N ILE A 129 20.00 -14.36 13.14
CA ILE A 129 19.47 -15.73 12.97
C ILE A 129 18.96 -15.97 11.56
N VAL A 130 18.33 -14.96 10.94
CA VAL A 130 17.64 -15.13 9.63
C VAL A 130 18.60 -14.99 8.46
N ASP A 131 19.79 -14.39 8.68
CA ASP A 131 20.80 -14.08 7.64
C ASP A 131 20.24 -13.17 6.53
N LEU A 132 19.50 -12.13 6.96
CA LEU A 132 18.97 -11.08 6.10
C LEU A 132 19.45 -9.71 6.60
N PRO A 133 19.66 -8.73 5.71
CA PRO A 133 19.98 -7.37 6.10
C PRO A 133 18.84 -6.73 6.90
N GLU A 134 19.18 -5.88 7.86
CA GLU A 134 18.28 -5.21 8.80
C GLU A 134 17.15 -4.46 8.10
N ASP A 135 17.46 -3.71 7.03
CA ASP A 135 16.47 -2.97 6.24
C ASP A 135 15.34 -3.87 5.74
N LYS A 136 15.67 -5.10 5.26
CA LYS A 136 14.66 -6.06 4.78
C LYS A 136 13.80 -6.63 5.90
N ILE A 137 14.36 -6.74 7.10
CA ILE A 137 13.62 -7.22 8.27
C ILE A 137 12.65 -6.13 8.74
N GLU A 138 13.10 -4.89 8.80
CA GLU A 138 12.25 -3.75 9.17
C GLU A 138 11.09 -3.59 8.20
N ASP A 139 11.37 -3.64 6.88
CA ASP A 139 10.34 -3.60 5.84
C ASP A 139 9.35 -4.77 5.96
N ALA A 140 9.84 -5.98 6.23
CA ALA A 140 8.99 -7.15 6.39
C ALA A 140 8.07 -7.04 7.63
N LEU A 141 8.56 -6.47 8.72
CA LEU A 141 7.78 -6.23 9.94
C LEU A 141 6.70 -5.16 9.71
N LYS A 142 7.01 -4.07 8.97
CA LYS A 142 6.03 -3.03 8.57
C LYS A 142 4.92 -3.61 7.69
N VAL A 143 5.27 -4.47 6.74
CA VAL A 143 4.31 -5.08 5.80
C VAL A 143 3.42 -6.15 6.45
N ASN A 144 3.82 -6.67 7.63
CA ASN A 144 3.05 -7.72 8.33
C ASN A 144 1.79 -7.22 9.05
N THR A 145 1.55 -5.90 9.10
CA THR A 145 0.35 -5.35 9.73
C THR A 145 -0.91 -5.83 9.02
N ARG A 146 -1.93 -6.27 9.80
CA ARG A 146 -3.24 -6.61 9.26
C ARG A 146 -4.05 -5.35 9.02
N HIS A 147 -4.78 -5.33 7.91
CA HIS A 147 -5.73 -4.27 7.63
C HIS A 147 -6.91 -4.36 8.59
N VAL A 148 -7.39 -3.21 9.05
CA VAL A 148 -8.59 -3.07 9.86
C VAL A 148 -9.64 -2.36 8.99
N SER A 149 -10.90 -2.76 9.09
CA SER A 149 -11.99 -2.05 8.40
C SER A 149 -12.21 -0.70 9.05
N VAL A 150 -12.27 0.35 8.24
CA VAL A 150 -12.55 1.72 8.71
C VAL A 150 -14.01 1.86 9.14
N ASP A 151 -14.92 1.08 8.54
CA ASP A 151 -16.34 1.06 8.85
C ASP A 151 -16.70 0.13 10.03
N ALA A 152 -15.72 -0.58 10.60
CA ALA A 152 -16.00 -1.46 11.72
C ALA A 152 -16.33 -0.64 12.98
N PRO A 153 -17.42 -0.95 13.70
CA PRO A 153 -17.73 -0.31 14.96
C PRO A 153 -16.68 -0.65 16.03
N PHE A 154 -16.44 0.25 16.97
CA PHE A 154 -15.48 0.02 18.07
C PHE A 154 -15.94 -1.07 19.03
N SER A 155 -17.25 -1.14 19.29
CA SER A 155 -17.88 -2.17 20.13
C SER A 155 -19.17 -2.65 19.49
N ASP A 156 -19.54 -3.90 19.77
CA ASP A 156 -20.81 -4.46 19.27
C ASP A 156 -21.99 -3.63 19.81
N GLY A 157 -22.73 -2.99 18.89
CA GLY A 157 -23.89 -2.16 19.20
C GLY A 157 -23.64 -0.66 19.23
N GLU A 158 -22.41 -0.18 19.00
CA GLU A 158 -22.12 1.23 18.78
C GLU A 158 -22.29 1.61 17.29
N GLU A 159 -22.81 2.82 17.04
CA GLU A 159 -22.93 3.37 15.68
C GLU A 159 -21.63 4.03 15.20
N ASN A 160 -20.71 4.36 16.13
CA ASN A 160 -19.45 5.04 15.80
C ASN A 160 -18.42 4.06 15.21
N SER A 161 -17.86 4.44 14.09
CA SER A 161 -16.81 3.71 13.36
C SER A 161 -15.45 4.39 13.49
N LEU A 162 -14.38 3.71 13.07
CA LEU A 162 -13.05 4.31 12.99
C LEU A 162 -13.04 5.51 12.03
N LEU A 163 -13.88 5.49 10.99
CA LEU A 163 -14.02 6.57 10.02
C LEU A 163 -14.43 7.89 10.68
N ASP A 164 -15.32 7.84 11.69
CA ASP A 164 -15.84 9.03 12.35
C ASP A 164 -14.80 9.73 13.25
N VAL A 165 -13.73 9.03 13.60
CA VAL A 165 -12.66 9.54 14.49
C VAL A 165 -11.41 9.94 13.73
N LEU A 166 -11.23 9.47 12.48
CA LEU A 166 -10.06 9.82 11.69
C LEU A 166 -10.09 11.32 11.31
N PRO A 167 -9.02 12.09 11.62
CA PRO A 167 -8.94 13.47 11.19
C PRO A 167 -8.80 13.54 9.67
N ASP A 168 -9.45 14.52 9.06
CA ASP A 168 -9.27 14.87 7.66
C ASP A 168 -8.19 15.96 7.57
N ASP A 169 -6.98 15.56 7.20
CA ASP A 169 -5.82 16.46 7.08
C ASP A 169 -5.95 17.42 5.88
N ASP A 170 -6.82 17.12 4.91
CA ASP A 170 -7.05 17.95 3.73
C ASP A 170 -8.13 19.02 3.97
N SER A 171 -8.87 18.93 5.06
CA SER A 171 -9.86 19.96 5.42
C SER A 171 -9.16 21.25 5.86
N PRO A 172 -9.50 22.40 5.24
CA PRO A 172 -8.94 23.69 5.64
C PRO A 172 -9.30 23.99 7.10
N MET A 173 -8.33 24.38 7.89
CA MET A 173 -8.60 24.81 9.27
C MET A 173 -9.49 26.06 9.26
N ALA A 174 -10.30 26.21 10.29
CA ALA A 174 -11.27 27.33 10.39
C ALA A 174 -10.61 28.73 10.35
N ASP A 175 -9.34 28.82 10.70
CA ASP A 175 -8.53 30.05 10.70
C ASP A 175 -7.69 30.26 9.44
N ASP A 176 -7.56 29.25 8.54
CA ASP A 176 -6.76 29.36 7.32
C ASP A 176 -7.22 30.51 6.42
N GLU A 177 -8.52 30.69 6.26
CA GLU A 177 -9.08 31.77 5.45
C GLU A 177 -8.73 33.15 6.03
N LEU A 178 -8.80 33.31 7.35
CA LEU A 178 -8.42 34.52 8.04
C LEU A 178 -6.92 34.82 7.93
N VAL A 179 -6.07 33.79 8.04
CA VAL A 179 -4.62 33.90 7.86
C VAL A 179 -4.28 34.32 6.43
N MET A 180 -4.94 33.73 5.44
CA MET A 180 -4.76 34.10 4.03
C MET A 180 -5.21 35.53 3.73
N GLU A 181 -6.34 35.97 4.28
CA GLU A 181 -6.79 37.36 4.15
C GLU A 181 -5.81 38.34 4.81
N SER A 182 -5.34 38.02 6.00
CA SER A 182 -4.32 38.82 6.71
C SER A 182 -3.03 38.91 5.89
N LEU A 183 -2.56 37.77 5.31
CA LEU A 183 -1.39 37.75 4.42
C LEU A 183 -1.59 38.65 3.19
N ARG A 184 -2.77 38.59 2.53
CA ARG A 184 -3.10 39.45 1.38
C ARG A 184 -3.04 40.91 1.75
N ASN A 185 -3.56 41.28 2.91
CA ASN A 185 -3.54 42.66 3.42
C ASN A 185 -2.10 43.14 3.69
N GLU A 186 -1.24 42.29 4.27
CA GLU A 186 0.17 42.63 4.51
C GLU A 186 0.98 42.73 3.20
N ILE A 187 0.72 41.84 2.21
CA ILE A 187 1.32 41.95 0.88
C ILE A 187 0.92 43.27 0.21
N ASN A 188 -0.36 43.64 0.23
CA ASN A 188 -0.83 44.90 -0.34
C ASN A 188 -0.18 46.11 0.35
N ARG A 189 -0.04 46.10 1.68
CA ARG A 189 0.66 47.16 2.43
C ARG A 189 2.15 47.22 2.06
N ALA A 190 2.79 46.09 1.81
CA ALA A 190 4.18 46.06 1.38
C ALA A 190 4.34 46.64 -0.03
N LEU A 191 3.43 46.31 -0.94
CA LEU A 191 3.41 46.83 -2.32
C LEU A 191 3.20 48.36 -2.38
N LEU A 192 2.47 48.96 -1.46
CA LEU A 192 2.31 50.42 -1.37
C LEU A 192 3.62 51.18 -1.09
N THR A 193 4.68 50.50 -0.66
CA THR A 193 6.01 51.13 -0.47
C THR A 193 6.81 51.26 -1.77
N LEU A 194 6.36 50.63 -2.86
CA LEU A 194 6.97 50.72 -4.16
C LEU A 194 6.37 51.88 -4.99
N SER A 195 7.11 52.33 -6.02
CA SER A 195 6.53 53.24 -7.00
C SER A 195 5.41 52.56 -7.78
N GLU A 196 4.45 53.32 -8.32
CA GLU A 196 3.32 52.75 -9.09
C GLU A 196 3.78 51.81 -10.19
N ARG A 197 4.83 52.16 -10.94
CA ARG A 197 5.36 51.33 -12.05
C ARG A 197 5.99 50.04 -11.49
N GLU A 198 6.76 50.10 -10.40
CA GLU A 198 7.34 48.91 -9.78
C GLU A 198 6.25 48.00 -9.21
N ARG A 199 5.19 48.57 -8.63
CA ARG A 199 4.06 47.81 -8.06
C ARG A 199 3.31 47.07 -9.15
N HIS A 200 2.89 47.72 -10.22
CA HIS A 200 2.14 47.07 -11.31
C HIS A 200 2.94 45.97 -11.99
N ILE A 201 4.27 46.14 -12.16
CA ILE A 201 5.12 45.09 -12.72
C ILE A 201 5.20 43.87 -11.79
N ILE A 202 5.29 44.08 -10.49
CA ILE A 202 5.29 42.98 -9.49
C ILE A 202 3.91 42.29 -9.45
N GLU A 203 2.83 43.05 -9.39
CA GLU A 203 1.46 42.52 -9.41
C GLU A 203 1.20 41.68 -10.66
N ALA A 204 1.61 42.16 -11.84
CA ALA A 204 1.45 41.43 -13.08
C ALA A 204 2.34 40.18 -13.17
N PHE A 205 3.57 40.26 -12.68
CA PHE A 205 4.50 39.13 -12.74
C PHE A 205 4.14 37.99 -11.79
N PHE A 206 3.64 38.30 -10.58
CA PHE A 206 3.26 37.29 -9.58
C PHE A 206 1.76 36.98 -9.57
N GLY A 207 0.97 37.55 -10.46
CA GLY A 207 -0.47 37.31 -10.52
C GLY A 207 -1.24 37.84 -9.30
N ILE A 208 -0.77 38.91 -8.65
CA ILE A 208 -1.41 39.49 -7.47
C ILE A 208 -2.60 40.34 -7.94
N ASN A 209 -3.82 39.94 -7.57
CA ASN A 209 -5.09 40.57 -7.99
C ASN A 209 -5.36 40.60 -9.51
N GLN A 210 -4.54 39.97 -10.33
CA GLN A 210 -4.69 39.83 -11.76
C GLN A 210 -4.00 38.55 -12.24
N PRO A 211 -4.28 38.03 -13.45
CA PRO A 211 -3.58 36.88 -14.00
C PRO A 211 -2.06 37.10 -14.08
N GLU A 212 -1.27 36.05 -13.86
CA GLU A 212 0.18 36.06 -14.03
C GLU A 212 0.53 36.33 -15.51
N MET A 213 1.50 37.22 -15.74
CA MET A 213 1.98 37.59 -17.06
C MET A 213 3.48 37.33 -17.17
N THR A 214 3.93 36.98 -18.38
CA THR A 214 5.33 36.83 -18.73
C THR A 214 6.05 38.19 -18.80
N LEU A 215 7.38 38.19 -18.69
CA LEU A 215 8.16 39.43 -18.80
C LEU A 215 8.01 40.12 -20.18
N GLU A 216 7.67 39.37 -21.23
CA GLU A 216 7.45 39.85 -22.57
C GLU A 216 6.10 40.56 -22.67
N GLU A 217 5.03 39.94 -22.20
CA GLU A 217 3.67 40.53 -22.15
C GLU A 217 3.63 41.78 -21.29
N ILE A 218 4.33 41.77 -20.14
CA ILE A 218 4.47 42.97 -19.30
C ILE A 218 5.22 44.08 -20.06
N GLY A 219 6.27 43.70 -20.82
CA GLY A 219 7.01 44.63 -21.67
C GLY A 219 6.13 45.29 -22.71
N GLU A 220 5.31 44.52 -23.42
CA GLU A 220 4.34 45.03 -24.43
C GLU A 220 3.31 45.95 -23.76
N LYS A 221 2.74 45.55 -22.63
CA LYS A 221 1.73 46.33 -21.91
C LYS A 221 2.22 47.72 -21.44
N PHE A 222 3.49 47.79 -21.01
CA PHE A 222 4.08 49.03 -20.46
C PHE A 222 5.03 49.74 -21.44
N GLY A 223 5.18 49.27 -22.70
CA GLY A 223 6.07 49.86 -23.69
C GLY A 223 7.57 49.77 -23.30
N LEU A 224 7.96 48.67 -22.64
CA LEU A 224 9.31 48.44 -22.14
C LEU A 224 9.94 47.19 -22.78
N THR A 225 11.28 47.14 -22.83
CA THR A 225 11.95 45.92 -23.26
C THR A 225 11.92 44.87 -22.11
N ARG A 226 11.90 43.60 -22.48
CA ARG A 226 11.94 42.44 -21.52
C ARG A 226 13.02 42.61 -20.45
N GLU A 227 14.24 43.02 -20.86
CA GLU A 227 15.35 43.22 -19.96
C GLU A 227 15.11 44.40 -18.99
N ARG A 228 14.45 45.45 -19.46
CA ARG A 228 14.10 46.57 -18.57
C ARG A 228 13.05 46.19 -17.54
N VAL A 229 12.06 45.38 -17.89
CA VAL A 229 11.07 44.83 -16.95
C VAL A 229 11.78 43.96 -15.91
N ARG A 230 12.74 43.10 -16.33
CA ARG A 230 13.54 42.29 -15.41
C ARG A 230 14.31 43.12 -14.39
N GLN A 231 14.99 44.18 -14.83
CA GLN A 231 15.73 45.09 -13.96
C GLN A 231 14.84 45.78 -12.94
N ILE A 232 13.66 46.25 -13.37
CA ILE A 232 12.69 46.90 -12.48
C ILE A 232 12.19 45.91 -11.44
N LYS A 233 11.82 44.69 -11.88
CA LYS A 233 11.39 43.60 -10.98
C LYS A 233 12.44 43.31 -9.91
N GLU A 234 13.70 43.08 -10.31
CA GLU A 234 14.78 42.78 -9.37
C GLU A 234 15.01 43.94 -8.36
N LYS A 235 14.98 45.15 -8.85
CA LYS A 235 15.11 46.33 -8.00
C LYS A 235 13.96 46.43 -6.99
N ALA A 236 12.74 46.21 -7.41
CA ALA A 236 11.55 46.19 -6.57
C ALA A 236 11.63 45.11 -5.49
N ILE A 237 12.03 43.88 -5.87
CA ILE A 237 12.22 42.76 -4.93
C ILE A 237 13.31 43.09 -3.90
N ARG A 238 14.45 43.69 -4.31
CA ARG A 238 15.50 44.10 -3.38
C ARG A 238 14.98 45.15 -2.36
N ARG A 239 14.17 46.13 -2.80
CA ARG A 239 13.52 47.10 -1.94
C ARG A 239 12.59 46.46 -0.91
N LEU A 240 11.76 45.50 -1.36
CA LEU A 240 10.88 44.74 -0.47
C LEU A 240 11.66 43.92 0.55
N ARG A 241 12.79 43.32 0.18
CA ARG A 241 13.66 42.58 1.10
C ARG A 241 14.31 43.42 2.18
N HIS A 242 14.67 44.67 1.87
CA HIS A 242 15.30 45.60 2.81
C HIS A 242 14.33 46.28 3.76
N ASN A 243 13.04 46.22 3.49
CA ASN A 243 12.03 46.90 4.29
C ASN A 243 11.84 46.18 5.63
N THR A 244 11.75 46.90 6.73
CA THR A 244 11.55 46.38 8.11
C THR A 244 10.28 45.52 8.25
N LYS A 245 9.32 45.69 7.36
CA LYS A 245 8.07 44.90 7.26
C LYS A 245 8.25 43.47 6.80
N ASN A 246 9.46 43.12 6.31
CA ASN A 246 9.77 41.75 5.90
C ASN A 246 9.72 40.71 7.05
N LYS A 247 9.85 41.18 8.31
CA LYS A 247 9.71 40.32 9.50
C LYS A 247 8.29 39.80 9.68
N LEU A 248 7.28 40.61 9.35
CA LEU A 248 5.88 40.24 9.45
C LEU A 248 5.51 39.22 8.35
N LEU A 249 5.99 39.40 7.10
CA LEU A 249 5.77 38.44 6.04
C LEU A 249 6.45 37.09 6.29
N LYS A 250 7.59 37.09 6.99
CA LYS A 250 8.26 35.84 7.37
C LYS A 250 7.49 34.99 8.38
N SER A 251 6.69 35.61 9.26
CA SER A 251 5.89 34.86 10.24
C SER A 251 4.80 34.00 9.59
N TYR A 252 4.34 34.37 8.38
CA TYR A 252 3.38 33.56 7.59
C TYR A 252 4.02 32.39 6.86
N LEU A 253 5.34 32.29 6.78
CA LEU A 253 6.06 31.16 6.15
C LEU A 253 6.33 29.99 7.10
N GLY A 254 5.77 30.00 8.31
CA GLY A 254 5.84 28.86 9.22
C GLY A 254 7.22 28.63 9.85
N LYS A 255 8.03 29.69 9.98
CA LYS A 255 9.27 29.68 10.80
C LYS A 255 9.46 31.00 11.52
#